data_dd1827385975396c336b118a62aac18c
#
_entry.id   dd1827385975396c336b118a62aac18c
#
_cell.length_a   1.000
_cell.length_b   1.000
_cell.length_c   1.000
_cell.angle_alpha   90.00
_cell.angle_beta   90.00
_cell.angle_gamma   90.00
#
_symmetry.space_group_name_H-M   'P 1'
#
loop_
_entity.id
_entity.type
_entity.pdbx_description
1 polymer ?
#
loop_
_entity_poly.entity_id
_entity_poly.type
_entity_poly.pdbx_seq_one_letter_code
_entity_poly.pdbx_strand_id
1 'polypeptide(L)'
;VFKHKYNGLKQYPAYGLYMEVRTMTEGEDGRIWVGTMDGLMSFDGHFTTPEEIQFETFRQVSDRSNVADNDIYVLYKDSDSQIWVSVFGGGLNKLVRYDKEKHEPIFKSYGMREGMNNDVVKSIVEDKNGNLWFTTEIGLSCFNKATEQFRNYDKYDGFLNVELEEGSALRALNGDLWLGSRQGILTFSPDKLETQHTNYDTRIVDFKVSNRDLRSLNDCPIQESITYTDALQLKYNQSMFTIEFAALNFYNQNRVSYRYILEGYEKEWHYNGKNRIASYTNVPPGDYVFRVETMDETNPELVSTCTLAITILPPWWLSWWATLIYVILGIAALYFGLRLAFFMIKMKNDIYIEQRVSEVKIKFFTNISHELRTPLTLIKGPIHELKEREELS
;
A
#
# COMPACT_ATOMS: atom_id res chain seq x y z
N VAL A 1 -12.80 45.24 -47.86
CA VAL A 1 -11.34 45.02 -48.00
C VAL A 1 -10.86 44.26 -46.79
N PHE A 2 -10.15 43.19 -46.99
CA PHE A 2 -9.55 42.43 -45.89
C PHE A 2 -8.44 43.24 -45.21
N LYS A 3 -8.44 43.26 -43.86
CA LYS A 3 -7.44 43.89 -43.05
C LYS A 3 -6.49 42.88 -42.45
N HIS A 4 -5.20 43.15 -42.41
CA HIS A 4 -4.18 42.30 -41.82
C HIS A 4 -2.96 43.18 -41.39
N LYS A 5 -1.97 42.61 -40.70
CA LYS A 5 -0.82 43.34 -40.15
C LYS A 5 -0.06 44.22 -41.14
N TYR A 6 -0.20 43.99 -42.44
CA TYR A 6 0.49 44.77 -43.47
C TYR A 6 -0.38 45.90 -44.06
N ASN A 7 -1.72 45.89 -43.85
CA ASN A 7 -2.60 46.86 -44.49
C ASN A 7 -3.71 47.47 -43.62
N GLY A 8 -3.67 47.33 -42.29
CA GLY A 8 -4.69 47.94 -41.44
C GLY A 8 -4.66 47.47 -39.99
N LEU A 9 -3.89 46.45 -39.66
CA LEU A 9 -3.68 45.94 -38.30
C LEU A 9 -2.17 46.01 -37.97
N LYS A 10 -1.54 47.18 -38.18
CA LYS A 10 -0.10 47.36 -37.95
C LYS A 10 0.32 47.17 -36.49
N GLN A 11 -0.58 47.43 -35.55
CA GLN A 11 -0.43 47.25 -34.11
C GLN A 11 -0.52 45.81 -33.65
N TYR A 12 -0.88 44.88 -34.58
CA TYR A 12 -0.91 43.45 -34.27
C TYR A 12 0.45 42.94 -33.78
N PRO A 13 0.55 42.25 -32.64
CA PRO A 13 1.80 41.74 -32.08
C PRO A 13 2.39 40.69 -33.01
N ALA A 14 3.33 41.10 -33.85
CA ALA A 14 3.95 40.29 -34.88
C ALA A 14 5.31 39.74 -34.43
N TYR A 15 5.47 39.43 -33.17
CA TYR A 15 6.68 38.84 -32.59
C TYR A 15 6.36 37.45 -32.02
N GLY A 16 7.37 36.57 -31.97
CA GLY A 16 7.20 35.19 -31.53
C GLY A 16 6.16 34.42 -32.35
N LEU A 17 5.46 33.51 -31.72
CA LEU A 17 4.40 32.66 -32.32
C LEU A 17 2.99 33.26 -32.13
N TYR A 18 2.84 34.52 -31.76
CA TYR A 18 1.53 35.22 -31.70
C TYR A 18 0.82 35.31 -33.07
N MET A 19 1.56 35.14 -34.15
CA MET A 19 1.00 35.10 -35.50
C MET A 19 0.24 33.79 -35.79
N GLU A 20 0.48 32.74 -35.01
CA GLU A 20 -0.17 31.46 -35.19
C GLU A 20 -1.40 31.37 -34.29
N VAL A 21 -2.49 31.94 -34.77
CA VAL A 21 -3.79 31.94 -34.09
C VAL A 21 -4.45 30.55 -34.25
N ARG A 22 -4.80 29.92 -33.12
CA ARG A 22 -5.53 28.64 -33.12
C ARG A 22 -7.02 28.80 -32.87
N THR A 23 -7.42 29.72 -32.00
CA THR A 23 -8.81 29.83 -31.54
C THR A 23 -9.15 31.26 -31.13
N MET A 24 -10.42 31.62 -31.21
CA MET A 24 -10.93 32.92 -30.76
C MET A 24 -12.30 32.76 -30.13
N THR A 25 -12.61 33.57 -29.13
CA THR A 25 -13.94 33.63 -28.52
C THR A 25 -14.23 35.03 -28.00
N GLU A 26 -15.50 35.40 -27.93
CA GLU A 26 -15.96 36.69 -27.39
C GLU A 26 -16.42 36.51 -25.95
N GLY A 27 -15.86 37.33 -25.04
CA GLY A 27 -16.27 37.40 -23.63
C GLY A 27 -17.66 38.06 -23.48
N GLU A 28 -18.21 37.99 -22.27
CA GLU A 28 -19.49 38.62 -21.95
C GLU A 28 -19.43 40.16 -22.00
N ASP A 29 -18.24 40.71 -21.72
CA ASP A 29 -17.95 42.14 -21.77
C ASP A 29 -17.63 42.69 -23.19
N GLY A 30 -17.81 41.87 -24.23
CA GLY A 30 -17.47 42.21 -25.61
C GLY A 30 -15.98 42.19 -25.94
N ARG A 31 -15.14 41.77 -24.99
CA ARG A 31 -13.68 41.57 -25.22
C ARG A 31 -13.48 40.29 -26.04
N ILE A 32 -12.64 40.41 -27.07
CA ILE A 32 -12.25 39.28 -27.90
C ILE A 32 -10.98 38.66 -27.31
N TRP A 33 -11.02 37.38 -27.06
CA TRP A 33 -9.92 36.56 -26.59
C TRP A 33 -9.38 35.70 -27.73
N VAL A 34 -8.07 35.66 -27.88
CA VAL A 34 -7.38 34.97 -28.99
C VAL A 34 -6.32 34.06 -28.40
N GLY A 35 -6.43 32.77 -28.65
CA GLY A 35 -5.44 31.76 -28.31
C GLY A 35 -4.41 31.59 -29.43
N THR A 36 -3.13 31.68 -29.08
CA THR A 36 -2.02 31.55 -30.00
C THR A 36 -1.02 30.51 -29.52
N MET A 37 -0.04 30.17 -30.33
CA MET A 37 1.08 29.29 -29.94
C MET A 37 2.07 29.93 -28.96
N ASP A 38 1.96 31.23 -28.63
CA ASP A 38 2.88 31.94 -27.73
C ASP A 38 2.15 32.67 -26.60
N GLY A 39 0.92 32.32 -26.32
CA GLY A 39 0.11 32.85 -25.23
C GLY A 39 -1.29 33.28 -25.63
N LEU A 40 -1.96 33.88 -24.66
CA LEU A 40 -3.28 34.47 -24.82
C LEU A 40 -3.15 35.91 -25.22
N MET A 41 -4.02 36.36 -26.08
CA MET A 41 -4.14 37.74 -26.50
C MET A 41 -5.58 38.20 -26.32
N SER A 42 -5.78 39.51 -26.03
CA SER A 42 -7.13 40.07 -26.01
C SER A 42 -7.17 41.48 -26.57
N PHE A 43 -8.36 41.93 -26.96
CA PHE A 43 -8.65 43.29 -27.35
C PHE A 43 -10.14 43.57 -27.13
N ASP A 44 -10.47 44.87 -26.99
CA ASP A 44 -11.86 45.31 -26.93
C ASP A 44 -12.51 45.14 -28.32
N GLY A 45 -13.63 44.42 -28.37
CA GLY A 45 -14.38 44.18 -29.60
C GLY A 45 -15.19 45.38 -30.04
N HIS A 46 -15.33 46.43 -29.19
CA HIS A 46 -16.06 47.66 -29.51
C HIS A 46 -15.14 48.67 -30.16
N PHE A 47 -14.86 48.53 -31.44
CA PHE A 47 -14.08 49.45 -32.23
C PHE A 47 -14.82 49.89 -33.49
N THR A 48 -14.62 51.11 -33.94
CA THR A 48 -15.20 51.63 -35.17
C THR A 48 -14.31 51.32 -36.39
N THR A 49 -13.03 51.50 -36.19
CA THR A 49 -12.02 51.18 -37.23
C THR A 49 -10.97 50.19 -36.69
N PRO A 50 -10.47 49.30 -37.52
CA PRO A 50 -9.46 48.32 -37.09
C PRO A 50 -8.16 48.94 -36.56
N GLU A 51 -7.87 50.18 -36.90
CA GLU A 51 -6.71 50.95 -36.46
C GLU A 51 -6.80 51.36 -34.96
N GLU A 52 -8.00 51.34 -34.37
CA GLU A 52 -8.26 51.63 -32.95
C GLU A 52 -7.96 50.45 -32.02
N ILE A 53 -7.84 49.23 -32.56
CA ILE A 53 -7.67 48.04 -31.79
C ILE A 53 -6.33 48.09 -31.03
N GLN A 54 -6.40 47.93 -29.72
CA GLN A 54 -5.26 47.74 -28.84
C GLN A 54 -5.18 46.29 -28.40
N PHE A 55 -4.08 45.63 -28.77
CA PHE A 55 -3.85 44.23 -28.41
C PHE A 55 -3.05 44.15 -27.10
N GLU A 56 -3.56 43.35 -26.18
CA GLU A 56 -2.91 42.97 -24.94
C GLU A 56 -2.46 41.51 -25.05
N THR A 57 -1.26 41.19 -24.57
CA THR A 57 -0.68 39.84 -24.68
C THR A 57 -0.29 39.30 -23.34
N PHE A 58 -0.64 38.03 -23.08
CA PHE A 58 -0.44 37.35 -21.81
C PHE A 58 0.26 35.99 -22.07
N ARG A 59 1.44 35.83 -21.52
CA ARG A 59 2.24 34.62 -21.67
C ARG A 59 2.03 33.61 -20.54
N GLN A 60 1.69 34.03 -19.36
CA GLN A 60 1.54 33.18 -18.19
C GLN A 60 0.05 33.03 -17.86
N VAL A 61 -0.60 32.07 -18.48
CA VAL A 61 -2.05 31.81 -18.32
C VAL A 61 -2.31 30.79 -17.23
N SER A 62 -1.31 30.00 -16.84
CA SER A 62 -1.44 28.95 -15.82
C SER A 62 -0.35 29.06 -14.77
N ASP A 63 -0.70 28.98 -13.48
CA ASP A 63 0.26 28.90 -12.38
C ASP A 63 1.12 27.64 -12.39
N ARG A 64 0.78 26.69 -13.26
CA ARG A 64 1.37 25.34 -13.30
C ARG A 64 2.38 25.12 -14.40
N SER A 65 2.52 26.06 -15.31
CA SER A 65 3.48 25.92 -16.40
C SER A 65 4.91 26.13 -15.89
N ASN A 66 5.48 25.09 -15.29
CA ASN A 66 6.93 24.96 -15.14
C ASN A 66 7.62 24.69 -16.49
N VAL A 67 6.87 24.60 -17.57
CA VAL A 67 7.32 24.40 -18.94
C VAL A 67 7.09 25.71 -19.66
N ALA A 68 8.05 26.14 -20.44
CA ALA A 68 8.07 27.41 -21.20
C ALA A 68 7.02 27.46 -22.33
N ASP A 69 6.03 26.61 -22.33
CA ASP A 69 4.98 26.53 -23.34
C ASP A 69 3.76 27.34 -22.92
N ASN A 70 3.53 28.42 -23.66
CA ASN A 70 2.32 29.22 -23.58
C ASN A 70 1.34 28.86 -24.72
N ASP A 71 1.46 27.67 -25.27
CA ASP A 71 0.65 27.24 -26.42
C ASP A 71 -0.81 27.02 -26.02
N ILE A 72 -1.72 27.86 -26.52
CA ILE A 72 -3.16 27.80 -26.26
C ILE A 72 -3.81 26.92 -27.31
N TYR A 73 -4.35 25.79 -26.90
CA TYR A 73 -5.00 24.86 -27.81
C TYR A 73 -6.46 25.22 -28.06
N VAL A 74 -7.21 25.56 -26.99
CA VAL A 74 -8.65 25.81 -27.09
C VAL A 74 -9.05 26.97 -26.19
N LEU A 75 -9.90 27.86 -26.74
CA LEU A 75 -10.76 28.76 -25.98
C LEU A 75 -12.21 28.31 -26.14
N TYR A 76 -12.88 28.12 -25.05
CA TYR A 76 -14.25 27.68 -25.03
C TYR A 76 -15.11 28.57 -24.14
N LYS A 77 -16.22 29.07 -24.66
CA LYS A 77 -17.22 29.82 -23.89
C LYS A 77 -18.40 28.89 -23.63
N ASP A 78 -18.64 28.61 -22.35
CA ASP A 78 -19.73 27.75 -21.95
C ASP A 78 -21.09 28.46 -21.94
N SER A 79 -22.18 27.75 -21.64
CA SER A 79 -23.55 28.28 -21.56
C SER A 79 -23.74 29.36 -20.48
N ASP A 80 -22.88 29.38 -19.45
CA ASP A 80 -22.88 30.39 -18.39
C ASP A 80 -21.99 31.60 -18.77
N SER A 81 -21.60 31.72 -20.06
CA SER A 81 -20.68 32.75 -20.57
C SER A 81 -19.29 32.73 -19.97
N GLN A 82 -18.92 31.65 -19.27
CA GLN A 82 -17.62 31.49 -18.70
C GLN A 82 -16.62 31.05 -19.76
N ILE A 83 -15.45 31.69 -19.78
CA ILE A 83 -14.36 31.35 -20.70
C ILE A 83 -13.42 30.33 -20.03
N TRP A 84 -13.13 29.29 -20.79
CA TRP A 84 -12.20 28.22 -20.45
C TRP A 84 -11.04 28.20 -21.44
N VAL A 85 -9.82 28.09 -20.93
CA VAL A 85 -8.58 28.14 -21.71
C VAL A 85 -7.82 26.84 -21.48
N SER A 86 -7.51 26.16 -22.55
CA SER A 86 -6.62 25.01 -22.55
C SER A 86 -5.21 25.43 -22.93
N VAL A 87 -4.23 25.13 -22.08
CA VAL A 87 -2.80 25.39 -22.29
C VAL A 87 -2.07 24.06 -22.39
N PHE A 88 -1.16 23.93 -23.33
CA PHE A 88 -0.34 22.72 -23.44
C PHE A 88 0.43 22.44 -22.15
N GLY A 89 0.20 21.27 -21.54
CA GLY A 89 0.80 20.90 -20.25
C GLY A 89 0.37 21.75 -19.06
N GLY A 90 -0.49 22.78 -19.28
CA GLY A 90 -1.03 23.67 -18.24
C GLY A 90 -2.48 23.36 -17.82
N GLY A 91 -3.05 22.27 -18.34
CA GLY A 91 -4.41 21.82 -18.01
C GLY A 91 -5.50 22.72 -18.52
N LEU A 92 -6.62 22.70 -17.81
CA LEU A 92 -7.82 23.52 -18.07
C LEU A 92 -7.85 24.72 -17.14
N ASN A 93 -8.02 25.93 -17.69
CA ASN A 93 -7.96 27.17 -16.94
C ASN A 93 -9.27 27.95 -17.12
N LYS A 94 -9.95 28.22 -16.00
CA LYS A 94 -11.17 29.03 -15.95
C LYS A 94 -10.78 30.51 -15.81
N LEU A 95 -11.20 31.38 -16.73
CA LEU A 95 -11.04 32.82 -16.58
C LEU A 95 -12.00 33.33 -15.51
N VAL A 96 -11.49 33.62 -14.31
CA VAL A 96 -12.31 34.10 -13.18
C VAL A 96 -12.79 35.54 -13.42
N ARG A 97 -11.88 36.40 -13.84
CA ARG A 97 -12.13 37.80 -14.17
C ARG A 97 -10.98 38.42 -14.94
N TYR A 98 -11.24 39.52 -15.63
CA TYR A 98 -10.24 40.42 -16.16
C TYR A 98 -10.11 41.63 -15.24
N ASP A 99 -8.91 41.84 -14.69
CA ASP A 99 -8.61 43.01 -13.87
C ASP A 99 -8.33 44.22 -14.76
N LYS A 100 -9.29 45.14 -14.84
CA LYS A 100 -9.20 46.32 -15.72
C LYS A 100 -8.15 47.36 -15.28
N GLU A 101 -7.80 47.34 -13.99
CA GLU A 101 -6.80 48.31 -13.46
C GLU A 101 -5.36 47.83 -13.75
N LYS A 102 -5.15 46.52 -13.67
CA LYS A 102 -3.85 45.90 -13.92
C LYS A 102 -3.67 45.42 -15.35
N HIS A 103 -4.72 45.44 -16.14
CA HIS A 103 -4.76 44.85 -17.49
C HIS A 103 -4.30 43.40 -17.53
N GLU A 104 -4.79 42.58 -16.58
CA GLU A 104 -4.38 41.20 -16.44
C GLU A 104 -5.58 40.26 -16.21
N PRO A 105 -5.63 39.10 -16.89
CA PRO A 105 -6.63 38.08 -16.63
C PRO A 105 -6.24 37.26 -15.40
N ILE A 106 -7.23 36.89 -14.58
CA ILE A 106 -7.08 36.03 -13.41
C ILE A 106 -7.71 34.70 -13.71
N PHE A 107 -6.95 33.62 -13.59
CA PHE A 107 -7.38 32.24 -13.86
C PHE A 107 -7.46 31.39 -12.60
N LYS A 108 -8.34 30.39 -12.63
CA LYS A 108 -8.33 29.21 -11.75
C LYS A 108 -7.97 28.00 -12.60
N SER A 109 -6.86 27.36 -12.25
CA SER A 109 -6.31 26.24 -13.02
C SER A 109 -6.72 24.90 -12.45
N TYR A 110 -7.00 23.94 -13.33
CA TYR A 110 -7.32 22.55 -13.03
C TYR A 110 -6.41 21.62 -13.83
N GLY A 111 -5.95 20.55 -13.22
CA GLY A 111 -5.07 19.57 -13.86
C GLY A 111 -5.09 18.22 -13.15
N MET A 112 -4.06 17.42 -13.35
CA MET A 112 -3.95 16.08 -12.75
C MET A 112 -4.04 16.10 -11.21
N ARG A 113 -3.61 17.19 -10.55
CA ARG A 113 -3.72 17.33 -9.08
C ARG A 113 -5.16 17.47 -8.60
N GLU A 114 -6.04 18.02 -9.42
CA GLU A 114 -7.48 18.16 -9.15
C GLU A 114 -8.30 16.99 -9.67
N GLY A 115 -7.65 15.97 -10.25
CA GLY A 115 -8.29 14.74 -10.68
C GLY A 115 -8.44 14.55 -12.18
N MET A 116 -7.85 15.42 -13.04
CA MET A 116 -7.78 15.16 -14.48
C MET A 116 -6.89 13.95 -14.78
N ASN A 117 -7.14 13.29 -15.90
CA ASN A 117 -6.32 12.17 -16.36
C ASN A 117 -5.01 12.61 -17.05
N ASN A 118 -4.97 13.84 -17.59
CA ASN A 118 -3.80 14.40 -18.27
C ASN A 118 -3.91 15.93 -18.37
N ASP A 119 -2.78 16.64 -18.31
CA ASP A 119 -2.74 18.11 -18.37
C ASP A 119 -2.73 18.69 -19.80
N VAL A 120 -2.80 17.86 -20.83
CA VAL A 120 -2.92 18.28 -22.24
C VAL A 120 -4.36 18.13 -22.70
N VAL A 121 -5.11 19.25 -22.71
CA VAL A 121 -6.51 19.30 -23.17
C VAL A 121 -6.55 19.74 -24.64
N LYS A 122 -7.11 18.91 -25.52
CA LYS A 122 -7.16 19.13 -26.97
C LYS A 122 -8.46 19.73 -27.48
N SER A 123 -9.59 19.39 -26.89
CA SER A 123 -10.91 19.91 -27.27
C SER A 123 -11.80 20.03 -26.05
N ILE A 124 -12.72 20.99 -26.07
CA ILE A 124 -13.70 21.21 -24.99
C ILE A 124 -15.09 21.30 -25.61
N VAL A 125 -16.08 20.69 -24.98
CA VAL A 125 -17.49 20.79 -25.33
C VAL A 125 -18.35 20.64 -24.08
N GLU A 126 -19.47 21.38 -24.01
CA GLU A 126 -20.43 21.32 -22.91
C GLU A 126 -21.60 20.39 -23.27
N ASP A 127 -22.00 19.52 -22.35
CA ASP A 127 -23.18 18.70 -22.50
C ASP A 127 -24.49 19.51 -22.18
N LYS A 128 -25.65 18.87 -22.32
CA LYS A 128 -26.93 19.53 -22.01
C LYS A 128 -27.18 19.76 -20.50
N ASN A 129 -26.41 19.07 -19.64
CA ASN A 129 -26.50 19.20 -18.20
C ASN A 129 -25.51 20.25 -17.64
N GLY A 130 -24.73 20.91 -18.52
CA GLY A 130 -23.75 21.92 -18.16
C GLY A 130 -22.41 21.35 -17.70
N ASN A 131 -22.15 20.05 -17.85
CA ASN A 131 -20.83 19.49 -17.59
C ASN A 131 -19.90 19.75 -18.79
N LEU A 132 -18.64 20.00 -18.51
CA LEU A 132 -17.62 20.16 -19.55
C LEU A 132 -16.94 18.82 -19.85
N TRP A 133 -16.97 18.46 -21.10
CA TRP A 133 -16.30 17.30 -21.64
C TRP A 133 -15.08 17.75 -22.42
N PHE A 134 -13.94 17.15 -22.17
CA PHE A 134 -12.71 17.52 -22.87
C PHE A 134 -11.85 16.30 -23.15
N THR A 135 -11.28 16.37 -24.36
CA THR A 135 -10.37 15.35 -24.84
C THR A 135 -8.96 15.64 -24.36
N THR A 136 -8.24 14.58 -23.96
CA THR A 136 -6.84 14.65 -23.56
C THR A 136 -5.99 13.71 -24.41
N GLU A 137 -4.69 13.68 -24.20
CA GLU A 137 -3.81 12.72 -24.92
C GLU A 137 -4.11 11.26 -24.59
N ILE A 138 -4.65 10.97 -23.40
CA ILE A 138 -4.87 9.60 -22.93
C ILE A 138 -6.34 9.19 -22.83
N GLY A 139 -7.27 10.07 -23.20
CA GLY A 139 -8.71 9.76 -23.16
C GLY A 139 -9.61 10.96 -23.07
N LEU A 140 -10.73 10.78 -22.40
CA LEU A 140 -11.78 11.77 -22.22
C LEU A 140 -11.96 12.05 -20.73
N SER A 141 -12.20 13.32 -20.39
CA SER A 141 -12.57 13.73 -19.03
C SER A 141 -13.86 14.52 -19.06
N CYS A 142 -14.67 14.34 -18.04
CA CYS A 142 -15.87 15.13 -17.75
C CYS A 142 -15.67 15.89 -16.46
N PHE A 143 -15.94 17.19 -16.49
CA PHE A 143 -15.85 18.08 -15.33
C PHE A 143 -17.25 18.58 -14.96
N ASN A 144 -17.68 18.30 -13.75
CA ASN A 144 -18.90 18.83 -13.20
C ASN A 144 -18.63 20.23 -12.61
N LYS A 145 -19.19 21.28 -13.22
CA LYS A 145 -18.97 22.67 -12.81
C LYS A 145 -19.48 22.99 -11.40
N ALA A 146 -20.53 22.29 -10.94
CA ALA A 146 -21.15 22.56 -9.64
C ALA A 146 -20.37 21.94 -8.48
N THR A 147 -19.83 20.72 -8.65
CA THR A 147 -19.07 20.01 -7.62
C THR A 147 -17.56 20.17 -7.77
N GLU A 148 -17.11 20.72 -8.90
CA GLU A 148 -15.70 20.82 -9.31
C GLU A 148 -14.98 19.46 -9.33
N GLN A 149 -15.70 18.38 -9.61
CA GLN A 149 -15.16 17.03 -9.66
C GLN A 149 -14.94 16.56 -11.08
N PHE A 150 -13.88 15.79 -11.28
CA PHE A 150 -13.54 15.15 -12.54
C PHE A 150 -13.98 13.70 -12.56
N ARG A 151 -14.43 13.26 -13.75
CA ARG A 151 -14.63 11.86 -14.08
C ARG A 151 -13.90 11.56 -15.37
N ASN A 152 -13.02 10.58 -15.32
CA ASN A 152 -12.15 10.24 -16.43
C ASN A 152 -12.62 8.95 -17.11
N TYR A 153 -12.51 8.93 -18.44
CA TYR A 153 -12.86 7.79 -19.29
C TYR A 153 -11.66 7.44 -20.16
N ASP A 154 -11.32 6.17 -20.20
CA ASP A 154 -10.21 5.67 -20.97
C ASP A 154 -10.62 4.44 -21.83
N LYS A 155 -9.64 3.75 -22.41
CA LYS A 155 -9.85 2.56 -23.22
C LYS A 155 -10.64 1.44 -22.52
N TYR A 156 -10.67 1.42 -21.20
CA TYR A 156 -11.39 0.41 -20.41
C TYR A 156 -12.89 0.75 -20.23
N ASP A 157 -13.29 2.00 -20.51
CA ASP A 157 -14.69 2.41 -20.55
C ASP A 157 -15.34 2.19 -21.92
N GLY A 158 -14.68 1.47 -22.78
CA GLY A 158 -15.13 1.26 -24.17
C GLY A 158 -14.71 2.36 -25.13
N PHE A 159 -13.92 3.34 -24.65
CA PHE A 159 -13.23 4.26 -25.53
C PHE A 159 -12.17 3.50 -26.32
N LEU A 160 -12.30 3.53 -27.63
CA LEU A 160 -11.25 3.03 -28.51
C LEU A 160 -9.95 3.81 -28.24
N ASN A 161 -8.82 3.14 -28.34
CA ASN A 161 -7.52 3.80 -28.26
C ASN A 161 -7.30 4.63 -29.52
N VAL A 162 -8.04 5.74 -29.64
CA VAL A 162 -8.01 6.64 -30.79
C VAL A 162 -7.32 7.93 -30.40
N GLU A 163 -6.50 8.44 -31.30
CA GLU A 163 -5.86 9.73 -31.14
C GLU A 163 -6.86 10.85 -31.48
N LEU A 164 -7.34 11.52 -30.43
CA LEU A 164 -8.30 12.60 -30.53
C LEU A 164 -7.63 13.89 -31.03
N GLU A 165 -8.30 14.64 -31.89
CA GLU A 165 -7.78 15.82 -32.56
C GLU A 165 -8.12 17.12 -31.82
N GLU A 166 -7.30 18.15 -32.04
CA GLU A 166 -7.46 19.47 -31.45
C GLU A 166 -8.69 20.20 -32.04
N GLY A 167 -9.43 20.92 -31.18
CA GLY A 167 -10.54 21.78 -31.59
C GLY A 167 -11.72 21.03 -32.23
N SER A 168 -11.73 19.70 -32.20
CA SER A 168 -12.70 18.88 -32.93
C SER A 168 -13.71 18.22 -31.99
N ALA A 169 -14.48 19.04 -31.26
CA ALA A 169 -15.57 18.58 -30.43
C ALA A 169 -16.85 19.37 -30.71
N LEU A 170 -17.98 18.68 -30.77
CA LEU A 170 -19.28 19.27 -31.08
C LEU A 170 -20.37 18.60 -30.24
N ARG A 171 -21.35 19.39 -29.75
CA ARG A 171 -22.64 18.90 -29.25
C ARG A 171 -23.69 18.96 -30.34
N ALA A 172 -24.23 17.81 -30.70
CA ALA A 172 -25.33 17.72 -31.65
C ALA A 172 -26.65 18.19 -31.02
N LEU A 173 -27.66 18.48 -31.85
CA LEU A 173 -28.98 18.95 -31.39
C LEU A 173 -29.71 17.93 -30.50
N ASN A 174 -29.48 16.64 -30.69
CA ASN A 174 -30.02 15.57 -29.86
C ASN A 174 -29.32 15.42 -28.50
N GLY A 175 -28.23 16.18 -28.26
CA GLY A 175 -27.44 16.17 -27.03
C GLY A 175 -26.26 15.21 -27.06
N ASP A 176 -26.07 14.41 -28.11
CA ASP A 176 -24.90 13.56 -28.28
C ASP A 176 -23.65 14.41 -28.50
N LEU A 177 -22.54 13.96 -27.96
CA LEU A 177 -21.25 14.57 -28.20
C LEU A 177 -20.51 13.84 -29.33
N TRP A 178 -19.90 14.64 -30.19
CA TRP A 178 -19.14 14.18 -31.33
C TRP A 178 -17.72 14.69 -31.22
N LEU A 179 -16.76 13.79 -31.29
CA LEU A 179 -15.33 14.06 -31.13
C LEU A 179 -14.59 13.58 -32.38
N GLY A 180 -13.73 14.43 -32.90
CA GLY A 180 -12.91 14.08 -34.04
C GLY A 180 -11.64 13.32 -33.61
N SER A 181 -11.25 12.34 -34.40
CA SER A 181 -10.02 11.59 -34.23
C SER A 181 -9.36 11.33 -35.57
N ARG A 182 -8.08 10.90 -35.57
CA ARG A 182 -7.37 10.49 -36.79
C ARG A 182 -7.98 9.28 -37.46
N GLN A 183 -8.72 8.45 -36.73
CA GLN A 183 -9.35 7.24 -37.25
C GLN A 183 -10.83 7.43 -37.65
N GLY A 184 -11.39 8.62 -37.44
CA GLY A 184 -12.78 8.93 -37.73
C GLY A 184 -13.45 9.74 -36.65
N ILE A 185 -14.76 9.59 -36.50
CA ILE A 185 -15.57 10.31 -35.55
C ILE A 185 -16.01 9.37 -34.43
N LEU A 186 -15.78 9.79 -33.20
CA LEU A 186 -16.35 9.17 -32.01
C LEU A 186 -17.61 9.91 -31.60
N THR A 187 -18.71 9.20 -31.35
CA THR A 187 -19.95 9.80 -30.85
C THR A 187 -20.52 8.99 -29.71
N PHE A 188 -21.08 9.69 -28.72
CA PHE A 188 -21.73 9.08 -27.57
C PHE A 188 -22.75 10.01 -26.94
N SER A 189 -23.71 9.44 -26.21
CA SER A 189 -24.67 10.18 -25.42
C SER A 189 -24.19 10.24 -23.96
N PRO A 190 -23.88 11.44 -23.39
CA PRO A 190 -23.48 11.59 -22.00
C PRO A 190 -24.43 10.95 -20.99
N ASP A 191 -25.76 11.04 -21.25
CA ASP A 191 -26.79 10.48 -20.37
C ASP A 191 -26.81 8.95 -20.35
N LYS A 192 -26.27 8.30 -21.40
CA LYS A 192 -26.21 6.84 -21.51
C LYS A 192 -24.90 6.27 -21.00
N LEU A 193 -23.93 7.11 -20.68
CA LEU A 193 -22.74 6.70 -19.95
C LEU A 193 -23.16 6.46 -18.49
N GLU A 194 -23.79 5.32 -18.28
CA GLU A 194 -24.17 4.88 -16.94
C GLU A 194 -22.94 4.93 -16.02
N THR A 195 -23.14 5.53 -14.88
CA THR A 195 -22.36 5.18 -13.69
C THR A 195 -22.68 3.72 -13.40
N GLN A 196 -22.02 2.79 -14.08
CA GLN A 196 -22.01 1.43 -13.59
C GLN A 196 -21.34 1.51 -12.21
N HIS A 197 -22.19 1.64 -11.18
CA HIS A 197 -21.82 1.29 -9.82
C HIS A 197 -21.58 -0.21 -9.86
N THR A 198 -20.43 -0.62 -10.36
CA THR A 198 -20.03 -2.00 -10.34
C THR A 198 -19.72 -2.32 -8.88
N ASN A 199 -20.71 -2.93 -8.22
CA ASN A 199 -20.44 -3.60 -6.97
C ASN A 199 -19.38 -4.66 -7.25
N TYR A 200 -18.17 -4.43 -6.76
CA TYR A 200 -17.11 -5.41 -6.80
C TYR A 200 -17.46 -6.53 -5.80
N ASP A 201 -17.54 -7.75 -6.26
CA ASP A 201 -17.59 -8.91 -5.38
C ASP A 201 -16.15 -9.40 -5.16
N THR A 202 -15.57 -8.99 -4.03
CA THR A 202 -14.22 -9.39 -3.66
C THR A 202 -14.25 -10.80 -3.08
N ARG A 203 -13.48 -11.72 -3.66
CA ARG A 203 -13.41 -13.12 -3.23
C ARG A 203 -11.97 -13.60 -3.08
N ILE A 204 -11.78 -14.51 -2.16
CA ILE A 204 -10.56 -15.31 -2.09
C ILE A 204 -10.70 -16.41 -3.15
N VAL A 205 -9.73 -16.44 -4.07
CA VAL A 205 -9.75 -17.30 -5.25
C VAL A 205 -8.93 -18.57 -5.02
N ASP A 206 -7.79 -18.44 -4.34
CA ASP A 206 -6.90 -19.55 -4.05
C ASP A 206 -6.17 -19.36 -2.72
N PHE A 207 -5.77 -20.48 -2.12
CA PHE A 207 -4.99 -20.54 -0.90
C PHE A 207 -3.93 -21.62 -1.02
N LYS A 208 -2.67 -21.25 -0.88
CA LYS A 208 -1.53 -22.15 -0.98
C LYS A 208 -0.79 -22.25 0.35
N VAL A 209 -0.42 -23.45 0.74
CA VAL A 209 0.44 -23.71 1.91
C VAL A 209 1.78 -24.21 1.42
N SER A 210 2.86 -23.51 1.82
CA SER A 210 4.22 -23.83 1.37
C SER A 210 4.32 -24.00 -0.16
N ASN A 211 3.65 -23.12 -0.90
CA ASN A 211 3.57 -23.09 -2.37
C ASN A 211 2.88 -24.33 -3.00
N ARG A 212 2.05 -25.02 -2.23
CA ARG A 212 1.21 -26.13 -2.70
C ARG A 212 -0.26 -25.81 -2.48
N ASP A 213 -1.10 -26.16 -3.45
CA ASP A 213 -2.54 -25.94 -3.33
C ASP A 213 -3.11 -26.73 -2.16
N LEU A 214 -4.03 -26.13 -1.41
CA LEU A 214 -4.69 -26.77 -0.26
C LEU A 214 -5.25 -28.15 -0.58
N ARG A 215 -5.85 -28.31 -1.77
CA ARG A 215 -6.45 -29.58 -2.22
C ARG A 215 -5.43 -30.67 -2.49
N SER A 216 -4.17 -30.32 -2.72
CA SER A 216 -3.09 -31.29 -2.95
C SER A 216 -2.47 -31.83 -1.66
N LEU A 217 -2.89 -31.31 -0.50
CA LEU A 217 -2.41 -31.76 0.79
C LEU A 217 -3.12 -33.05 1.21
N ASN A 218 -2.38 -34.01 1.75
CA ASN A 218 -2.93 -35.30 2.26
C ASN A 218 -4.02 -35.10 3.34
N ASP A 219 -3.92 -33.98 4.09
CA ASP A 219 -4.89 -33.54 5.11
C ASP A 219 -5.48 -32.19 4.66
N CYS A 220 -6.33 -32.25 3.63
CA CYS A 220 -6.97 -31.01 3.13
C CYS A 220 -7.91 -30.43 4.20
N PRO A 221 -7.68 -29.18 4.66
CA PRO A 221 -8.48 -28.59 5.73
C PRO A 221 -9.86 -28.07 5.27
N ILE A 222 -10.16 -28.16 3.97
CA ILE A 222 -11.42 -27.68 3.39
C ILE A 222 -12.14 -28.80 2.64
N GLN A 223 -13.47 -28.81 2.74
CA GLN A 223 -14.35 -29.73 1.99
C GLN A 223 -14.93 -29.08 0.74
N GLU A 224 -15.08 -27.74 0.77
CA GLU A 224 -15.61 -26.92 -0.31
C GLU A 224 -14.51 -26.07 -0.97
N SER A 225 -14.88 -25.27 -1.94
CA SER A 225 -13.95 -24.30 -2.53
C SER A 225 -13.60 -23.21 -1.52
N ILE A 226 -12.34 -22.77 -1.49
CA ILE A 226 -11.89 -21.67 -0.62
C ILE A 226 -12.73 -20.40 -0.80
N THR A 227 -13.28 -20.19 -1.99
CA THR A 227 -14.14 -19.05 -2.34
C THR A 227 -15.43 -18.99 -1.50
N TYR A 228 -15.87 -20.10 -0.95
CA TYR A 228 -17.09 -20.23 -0.11
C TYR A 228 -16.77 -20.64 1.33
N THR A 229 -15.49 -20.63 1.69
CA THR A 229 -15.03 -21.03 3.03
C THR A 229 -14.83 -19.76 3.87
N ASP A 230 -15.54 -19.67 5.00
CA ASP A 230 -15.43 -18.53 5.92
C ASP A 230 -14.33 -18.73 6.98
N ALA A 231 -13.95 -19.98 7.26
CA ALA A 231 -12.95 -20.30 8.26
C ALA A 231 -12.05 -21.46 7.83
N LEU A 232 -10.75 -21.31 8.08
CA LEU A 232 -9.71 -22.27 7.73
C LEU A 232 -8.88 -22.63 8.95
N GLN A 233 -8.66 -23.93 9.19
CA GLN A 233 -7.82 -24.40 10.27
C GLN A 233 -6.53 -25.01 9.73
N LEU A 234 -5.40 -24.46 10.14
CA LEU A 234 -4.05 -24.87 9.72
C LEU A 234 -3.31 -25.57 10.87
N LYS A 235 -2.44 -26.51 10.54
CA LYS A 235 -1.52 -27.14 11.50
C LYS A 235 -0.33 -26.21 11.76
N TYR A 236 0.36 -26.38 12.89
CA TYR A 236 1.54 -25.59 13.27
C TYR A 236 2.66 -25.57 12.22
N ASN A 237 2.78 -26.64 11.42
CA ASN A 237 3.77 -26.74 10.34
C ASN A 237 3.32 -26.12 9.02
N GLN A 238 2.12 -25.56 8.98
CA GLN A 238 1.51 -24.86 7.85
C GLN A 238 1.54 -23.34 8.08
N SER A 239 2.57 -22.83 8.73
CA SER A 239 2.76 -21.41 9.09
C SER A 239 3.19 -20.51 7.93
N MET A 240 3.46 -21.08 6.75
CA MET A 240 3.75 -20.36 5.53
C MET A 240 2.64 -20.58 4.52
N PHE A 241 1.94 -19.50 4.17
CA PHE A 241 0.81 -19.56 3.24
C PHE A 241 0.71 -18.33 2.37
N THR A 242 0.06 -18.50 1.24
CA THR A 242 -0.20 -17.44 0.25
C THR A 242 -1.69 -17.45 -0.06
N ILE A 243 -2.29 -16.27 -0.04
CA ILE A 243 -3.70 -16.03 -0.31
C ILE A 243 -3.81 -15.27 -1.63
N GLU A 244 -4.53 -15.82 -2.59
CA GLU A 244 -4.88 -15.14 -3.83
C GLU A 244 -6.32 -14.65 -3.75
N PHE A 245 -6.53 -13.38 -4.10
CA PHE A 245 -7.85 -12.75 -4.07
C PHE A 245 -8.09 -11.96 -5.35
N ALA A 246 -9.35 -11.78 -5.70
CA ALA A 246 -9.73 -11.00 -6.86
C ALA A 246 -11.10 -10.34 -6.65
N ALA A 247 -11.27 -9.15 -7.20
CA ALA A 247 -12.58 -8.57 -7.42
C ALA A 247 -13.17 -9.18 -8.70
N LEU A 248 -14.34 -9.77 -8.58
CA LEU A 248 -15.06 -10.36 -9.70
C LEU A 248 -15.74 -9.24 -10.50
N ASN A 249 -14.94 -8.52 -11.27
CA ASN A 249 -15.41 -7.53 -12.23
C ASN A 249 -14.68 -7.72 -13.55
N PHE A 250 -15.44 -8.04 -14.59
CA PHE A 250 -14.91 -8.30 -15.92
C PHE A 250 -14.65 -7.03 -16.74
N TYR A 251 -15.22 -5.89 -16.34
CA TYR A 251 -15.15 -4.65 -17.12
C TYR A 251 -13.95 -3.76 -16.76
N ASN A 252 -13.56 -3.66 -15.47
CA ASN A 252 -12.59 -2.67 -15.03
C ASN A 252 -11.48 -3.23 -14.13
N GLN A 253 -10.92 -4.39 -14.45
CA GLN A 253 -9.86 -5.02 -13.65
C GLN A 253 -8.62 -4.15 -13.43
N ASN A 254 -8.35 -3.20 -14.33
CA ASN A 254 -7.17 -2.33 -14.26
C ASN A 254 -7.35 -1.08 -13.40
N ARG A 255 -8.57 -0.79 -12.92
CA ARG A 255 -8.88 0.33 -12.01
C ARG A 255 -9.04 -0.10 -10.56
N VAL A 256 -8.91 -1.38 -10.32
CA VAL A 256 -9.07 -1.96 -9.00
C VAL A 256 -7.74 -2.00 -8.30
N SER A 257 -7.69 -1.41 -7.12
CA SER A 257 -6.59 -1.54 -6.19
C SER A 257 -7.01 -2.30 -4.94
N TYR A 258 -6.06 -2.97 -4.32
CA TYR A 258 -6.29 -3.83 -3.17
C TYR A 258 -5.49 -3.35 -1.97
N ARG A 259 -6.09 -3.48 -0.79
CA ARG A 259 -5.39 -3.46 0.48
C ARG A 259 -5.82 -4.65 1.32
N TYR A 260 -4.91 -5.17 2.12
CA TYR A 260 -5.22 -6.30 2.99
C TYR A 260 -4.53 -6.16 4.34
N ILE A 261 -5.02 -6.92 5.31
CA ILE A 261 -4.46 -7.03 6.65
C ILE A 261 -4.74 -8.42 7.21
N LEU A 262 -3.79 -8.99 7.96
CA LEU A 262 -4.01 -10.16 8.79
C LEU A 262 -4.20 -9.68 10.24
N GLU A 263 -5.45 -9.45 10.62
CA GLU A 263 -5.81 -9.00 11.97
C GLU A 263 -5.36 -10.04 13.02
N GLY A 264 -4.77 -9.56 14.11
CA GLY A 264 -4.14 -10.42 15.13
C GLY A 264 -2.64 -10.62 14.91
N TYR A 265 -2.14 -10.43 13.70
CA TYR A 265 -0.72 -10.50 13.34
C TYR A 265 -0.14 -9.15 12.97
N GLU A 266 -0.85 -8.38 12.15
CA GLU A 266 -0.45 -7.06 11.65
C GLU A 266 -1.24 -5.94 12.32
N LYS A 267 -0.66 -4.75 12.38
CA LYS A 267 -1.30 -3.55 12.95
C LYS A 267 -1.73 -2.55 11.90
N GLU A 268 -1.18 -2.63 10.70
CA GLU A 268 -1.38 -1.67 9.63
C GLU A 268 -1.81 -2.37 8.35
N TRP A 269 -2.55 -1.66 7.50
CA TRP A 269 -2.97 -2.16 6.21
C TRP A 269 -1.82 -2.18 5.22
N HIS A 270 -1.69 -3.27 4.48
CA HIS A 270 -0.80 -3.37 3.33
C HIS A 270 -1.50 -2.94 2.06
N TYR A 271 -1.03 -1.84 1.48
CA TYR A 271 -1.50 -1.37 0.17
C TYR A 271 -0.77 -2.14 -0.92
N ASN A 272 -1.50 -2.97 -1.64
CA ASN A 272 -0.94 -3.93 -2.60
C ASN A 272 -1.09 -3.46 -4.07
N GLY A 273 -1.71 -2.30 -4.30
CA GLY A 273 -2.01 -1.80 -5.63
C GLY A 273 -2.81 -2.81 -6.44
N LYS A 274 -2.34 -3.17 -7.61
CA LYS A 274 -3.01 -4.14 -8.51
C LYS A 274 -2.62 -5.61 -8.28
N ASN A 275 -1.70 -5.85 -7.35
CA ASN A 275 -1.29 -7.22 -7.01
C ASN A 275 -2.38 -7.92 -6.21
N ARG A 276 -2.66 -9.18 -6.54
CA ARG A 276 -3.75 -10.00 -5.99
C ARG A 276 -3.29 -11.08 -5.04
N ILE A 277 -2.06 -10.96 -4.53
CA ILE A 277 -1.41 -12.00 -3.74
C ILE A 277 -0.93 -11.40 -2.42
N ALA A 278 -1.29 -12.04 -1.31
CA ALA A 278 -0.75 -11.81 0.01
C ALA A 278 0.03 -13.04 0.46
N SER A 279 1.28 -12.88 0.85
CA SER A 279 2.14 -13.99 1.28
C SER A 279 2.62 -13.78 2.71
N TYR A 280 2.45 -14.80 3.53
CA TYR A 280 2.82 -14.82 4.93
C TYR A 280 3.82 -15.93 5.22
N THR A 281 4.81 -15.63 6.03
CA THR A 281 5.84 -16.59 6.42
C THR A 281 5.98 -16.64 7.93
N ASN A 282 6.04 -17.86 8.46
CA ASN A 282 6.29 -18.10 9.89
C ASN A 282 5.27 -17.42 10.83
N VAL A 283 3.98 -17.48 10.47
CA VAL A 283 2.89 -16.99 11.33
C VAL A 283 2.78 -17.88 12.55
N PRO A 284 2.82 -17.36 13.78
CA PRO A 284 2.75 -18.18 15.00
C PRO A 284 1.36 -18.83 15.18
N PRO A 285 1.23 -19.86 16.02
CA PRO A 285 -0.07 -20.39 16.39
C PRO A 285 -0.97 -19.34 17.03
N GLY A 286 -2.23 -19.28 16.60
CA GLY A 286 -3.21 -18.29 17.05
C GLY A 286 -4.43 -18.21 16.13
N ASP A 287 -5.33 -17.32 16.48
CA ASP A 287 -6.54 -17.01 15.71
C ASP A 287 -6.38 -15.66 15.01
N TYR A 288 -6.58 -15.64 13.71
CA TYR A 288 -6.39 -14.51 12.83
C TYR A 288 -7.59 -14.30 11.92
N VAL A 289 -7.80 -13.07 11.47
CA VAL A 289 -8.78 -12.77 10.42
C VAL A 289 -8.06 -12.07 9.28
N PHE A 290 -7.96 -12.76 8.15
CA PHE A 290 -7.51 -12.12 6.91
C PHE A 290 -8.65 -11.29 6.36
N ARG A 291 -8.37 -9.99 6.13
CA ARG A 291 -9.31 -9.05 5.53
C ARG A 291 -8.68 -8.43 4.30
N VAL A 292 -9.37 -8.49 3.19
CA VAL A 292 -8.99 -7.82 1.95
C VAL A 292 -10.09 -6.87 1.52
N GLU A 293 -9.69 -5.68 1.12
CA GLU A 293 -10.57 -4.64 0.59
C GLU A 293 -10.16 -4.28 -0.82
N THR A 294 -11.15 -4.20 -1.67
CA THR A 294 -11.04 -3.74 -3.04
C THR A 294 -11.52 -2.30 -3.10
N MET A 295 -10.72 -1.42 -3.69
CA MET A 295 -11.03 -0.01 -3.89
C MET A 295 -11.02 0.30 -5.39
N ASP A 296 -11.99 1.09 -5.84
CA ASP A 296 -12.00 1.63 -7.20
C ASP A 296 -11.18 2.94 -7.24
N GLU A 297 -10.23 3.05 -8.16
CA GLU A 297 -9.42 4.26 -8.33
C GLU A 297 -10.26 5.48 -8.76
N THR A 298 -11.43 5.24 -9.38
CA THR A 298 -12.34 6.32 -9.83
C THR A 298 -13.40 6.68 -8.80
N ASN A 299 -13.70 5.78 -7.88
CA ASN A 299 -14.67 6.01 -6.79
C ASN A 299 -14.19 5.36 -5.50
N PRO A 300 -13.35 6.05 -4.70
CA PRO A 300 -12.79 5.51 -3.46
C PRO A 300 -13.81 5.14 -2.38
N GLU A 301 -15.07 5.58 -2.51
CA GLU A 301 -16.15 5.23 -1.58
C GLU A 301 -16.71 3.82 -1.85
N LEU A 302 -16.49 3.29 -3.04
CA LEU A 302 -16.88 1.92 -3.39
C LEU A 302 -15.83 0.93 -2.88
N VAL A 303 -16.04 0.46 -1.66
CA VAL A 303 -15.18 -0.54 -1.03
C VAL A 303 -15.94 -1.86 -0.91
N SER A 304 -15.38 -2.93 -1.47
CA SER A 304 -15.85 -4.30 -1.26
C SER A 304 -14.88 -5.05 -0.37
N THR A 305 -15.39 -5.69 0.67
CA THR A 305 -14.59 -6.38 1.68
C THR A 305 -14.84 -7.88 1.64
N CYS A 306 -13.78 -8.68 1.71
CA CYS A 306 -13.85 -10.13 1.95
C CYS A 306 -13.00 -10.50 3.17
N THR A 307 -13.50 -11.43 3.99
CA THR A 307 -12.82 -11.87 5.21
C THR A 307 -12.70 -13.39 5.24
N LEU A 308 -11.60 -13.90 5.82
CA LEU A 308 -11.36 -15.32 6.07
C LEU A 308 -10.76 -15.49 7.46
N ALA A 309 -11.43 -16.25 8.31
CA ALA A 309 -10.87 -16.62 9.62
C ALA A 309 -9.81 -17.71 9.44
N ILE A 310 -8.64 -17.53 10.04
CA ILE A 310 -7.51 -18.48 9.94
C ILE A 310 -7.05 -18.82 11.35
N THR A 311 -7.24 -20.08 11.76
CA THR A 311 -6.75 -20.61 13.03
C THR A 311 -5.55 -21.50 12.80
N ILE A 312 -4.40 -21.17 13.37
CA ILE A 312 -3.19 -21.99 13.34
C ILE A 312 -3.06 -22.73 14.68
N LEU A 313 -3.19 -24.04 14.63
CA LEU A 313 -3.13 -24.89 15.83
C LEU A 313 -1.73 -24.91 16.44
N PRO A 314 -1.61 -24.86 17.77
CA PRO A 314 -0.32 -25.04 18.43
C PRO A 314 0.21 -26.45 18.21
N PRO A 315 1.56 -26.65 18.23
CA PRO A 315 2.15 -27.98 18.18
C PRO A 315 1.75 -28.77 19.41
N TRP A 316 1.65 -30.12 19.26
CA TRP A 316 1.20 -31.01 20.33
C TRP A 316 2.01 -30.89 21.62
N TRP A 317 3.31 -30.52 21.52
CA TRP A 317 4.17 -30.34 22.70
C TRP A 317 3.95 -29.03 23.46
N LEU A 318 3.17 -28.08 22.92
CA LEU A 318 2.70 -26.87 23.60
C LEU A 318 1.26 -26.97 24.08
N SER A 319 0.62 -28.14 23.91
CA SER A 319 -0.75 -28.37 24.40
C SER A 319 -0.78 -28.42 25.93
N TRP A 320 -1.96 -28.16 26.53
CA TRP A 320 -2.13 -28.12 28.00
C TRP A 320 -1.71 -29.42 28.70
N TRP A 321 -1.97 -30.58 28.07
CA TRP A 321 -1.57 -31.89 28.60
C TRP A 321 -0.04 -32.12 28.53
N ALA A 322 0.64 -31.61 27.47
CA ALA A 322 2.09 -31.70 27.37
C ALA A 322 2.76 -30.82 28.45
N THR A 323 2.24 -29.66 28.70
CA THR A 323 2.70 -28.78 29.80
C THR A 323 2.56 -29.48 31.16
N LEU A 324 1.44 -30.19 31.38
CA LEU A 324 1.21 -30.96 32.61
C LEU A 324 2.26 -32.09 32.75
N ILE A 325 2.56 -32.81 31.64
CA ILE A 325 3.63 -33.82 31.64
C ILE A 325 4.98 -33.22 32.00
N TYR A 326 5.33 -32.06 31.44
CA TYR A 326 6.61 -31.39 31.75
C TYR A 326 6.71 -30.99 33.22
N VAL A 327 5.62 -30.51 33.81
CA VAL A 327 5.58 -30.18 35.24
C VAL A 327 5.78 -31.46 36.10
N ILE A 328 5.12 -32.55 35.75
CA ILE A 328 5.28 -33.85 36.47
C ILE A 328 6.73 -34.34 36.35
N LEU A 329 7.30 -34.33 35.15
CA LEU A 329 8.69 -34.73 34.93
C LEU A 329 9.69 -33.82 35.69
N GLY A 330 9.43 -32.51 35.74
CA GLY A 330 10.23 -31.57 36.54
C GLY A 330 10.19 -31.88 38.04
N ILE A 331 9.00 -32.16 38.58
CA ILE A 331 8.84 -32.54 39.99
C ILE A 331 9.53 -33.90 40.28
N ALA A 332 9.39 -34.88 39.37
CA ALA A 332 10.05 -36.18 39.51
C ALA A 332 11.59 -36.04 39.46
N ALA A 333 12.11 -35.23 38.55
CA ALA A 333 13.55 -34.94 38.47
C ALA A 333 14.10 -34.25 39.72
N LEU A 334 13.36 -33.29 40.26
CA LEU A 334 13.72 -32.62 41.53
C LEU A 334 13.70 -33.62 42.69
N TYR A 335 12.67 -34.44 42.80
CA TYR A 335 12.59 -35.50 43.85
C TYR A 335 13.77 -36.45 43.76
N PHE A 336 14.09 -36.94 42.55
CA PHE A 336 15.21 -37.86 42.33
C PHE A 336 16.56 -37.18 42.64
N GLY A 337 16.74 -35.92 42.24
CA GLY A 337 17.91 -35.13 42.56
C GLY A 337 18.15 -34.93 44.06
N LEU A 338 17.06 -34.60 44.78
CA LEU A 338 17.10 -34.47 46.25
C LEU A 338 17.44 -35.82 46.92
N ARG A 339 16.82 -36.89 46.47
CA ARG A 339 17.10 -38.25 46.98
C ARG A 339 18.57 -38.66 46.75
N LEU A 340 19.10 -38.34 45.58
CA LEU A 340 20.49 -38.63 45.23
C LEU A 340 21.49 -37.81 46.08
N ALA A 341 21.18 -36.54 46.29
CA ALA A 341 21.94 -35.66 47.18
C ALA A 341 21.91 -36.17 48.63
N PHE A 342 20.74 -36.55 49.11
CA PHE A 342 20.62 -37.13 50.48
C PHE A 342 21.41 -38.47 50.59
N PHE A 343 21.39 -39.31 49.61
CA PHE A 343 22.16 -40.56 49.53
C PHE A 343 23.68 -40.26 49.55
N MET A 344 24.15 -39.29 48.81
CA MET A 344 25.57 -38.90 48.81
C MET A 344 26.01 -38.31 50.18
N ILE A 345 25.15 -37.47 50.81
CA ILE A 345 25.43 -36.96 52.13
C ILE A 345 25.51 -38.08 53.16
N LYS A 346 24.57 -39.05 53.12
CA LYS A 346 24.57 -40.21 53.98
C LYS A 346 25.86 -41.04 53.78
N MET A 347 26.26 -41.38 52.56
CA MET A 347 27.48 -42.09 52.29
C MET A 347 28.75 -41.34 52.83
N LYS A 348 28.82 -40.01 52.63
CA LYS A 348 29.92 -39.22 53.20
C LYS A 348 29.98 -39.30 54.71
N ASN A 349 28.79 -39.25 55.38
CA ASN A 349 28.73 -39.38 56.85
C ASN A 349 29.14 -40.78 57.31
N ASP A 350 28.70 -41.84 56.61
CA ASP A 350 29.06 -43.20 56.95
C ASP A 350 30.58 -43.43 56.83
N ILE A 351 31.20 -42.93 55.75
CA ILE A 351 32.67 -42.98 55.56
C ILE A 351 33.41 -42.20 56.65
N TYR A 352 32.91 -40.99 57.01
CA TYR A 352 33.49 -40.18 58.08
C TYR A 352 33.41 -40.88 59.44
N ILE A 353 32.29 -41.52 59.76
CA ILE A 353 32.13 -42.30 61.00
C ILE A 353 33.11 -43.48 61.01
N GLU A 354 33.23 -44.21 59.92
CA GLU A 354 34.13 -45.36 59.80
C GLU A 354 35.60 -44.96 59.98
N GLN A 355 36.02 -43.84 59.38
CA GLN A 355 37.39 -43.27 59.57
C GLN A 355 37.61 -42.89 61.04
N ARG A 356 36.66 -42.20 61.67
CA ARG A 356 36.74 -41.86 63.10
C ARG A 356 36.82 -43.05 64.01
N VAL A 357 36.04 -44.10 63.77
CA VAL A 357 36.09 -45.35 64.49
C VAL A 357 37.48 -46.04 64.30
N SER A 358 38.03 -46.04 63.09
CA SER A 358 39.32 -46.56 62.77
C SER A 358 40.46 -45.79 63.51
N GLU A 359 40.38 -44.46 63.48
CA GLU A 359 41.37 -43.59 64.20
C GLU A 359 41.37 -43.88 65.74
N VAL A 360 40.17 -43.97 66.34
CA VAL A 360 39.99 -44.29 67.75
C VAL A 360 40.56 -45.71 68.08
N LYS A 361 40.32 -46.74 67.24
CA LYS A 361 40.86 -48.05 67.37
C LYS A 361 42.41 -48.05 67.35
N ILE A 362 42.99 -47.35 66.36
CA ILE A 362 44.45 -47.26 66.24
C ILE A 362 45.06 -46.60 67.48
N LYS A 363 44.42 -45.48 67.90
CA LYS A 363 44.92 -44.77 69.11
C LYS A 363 44.78 -45.58 70.37
N PHE A 364 43.70 -46.38 70.54
CA PHE A 364 43.51 -47.30 71.61
C PHE A 364 44.57 -48.42 71.62
N PHE A 365 44.84 -49.08 70.50
CA PHE A 365 45.86 -50.11 70.38
C PHE A 365 47.28 -49.54 70.60
N THR A 366 47.55 -48.35 70.15
CA THR A 366 48.88 -47.68 70.36
C THR A 366 49.06 -47.40 71.83
N ASN A 367 48.10 -46.88 72.54
CA ASN A 367 48.16 -46.55 73.97
C ASN A 367 48.35 -47.88 74.80
N ILE A 368 47.53 -48.89 74.51
CA ILE A 368 47.65 -50.18 75.19
C ILE A 368 49.06 -50.81 74.95
N SER A 369 49.54 -50.73 73.70
CA SER A 369 50.89 -51.24 73.38
C SER A 369 51.94 -50.48 74.19
N HIS A 370 51.84 -49.20 74.40
CA HIS A 370 52.75 -48.44 75.24
C HIS A 370 52.60 -48.79 76.73
N GLU A 371 51.35 -48.91 77.23
CA GLU A 371 51.13 -49.29 78.64
C GLU A 371 51.51 -50.71 78.95
N LEU A 372 51.41 -51.63 78.00
CA LEU A 372 51.92 -53.02 78.15
C LEU A 372 53.44 -53.16 78.03
N ARG A 373 54.03 -52.30 77.20
CA ARG A 373 55.53 -52.34 77.02
C ARG A 373 56.27 -52.01 78.31
N THR A 374 55.76 -51.03 79.06
CA THR A 374 56.40 -50.63 80.31
C THR A 374 56.47 -51.75 81.36
N PRO A 375 55.44 -52.45 81.77
CA PRO A 375 55.48 -53.55 82.68
C PRO A 375 56.27 -54.76 82.13
N LEU A 376 56.14 -55.00 80.80
CA LEU A 376 56.86 -56.09 80.14
C LEU A 376 58.36 -55.85 80.14
N THR A 377 58.79 -54.58 80.00
CA THR A 377 60.25 -54.19 80.08
C THR A 377 60.76 -54.31 81.52
N LEU A 378 59.86 -53.91 82.50
CA LEU A 378 60.21 -54.11 83.93
C LEU A 378 60.32 -55.59 84.36
N ILE A 379 59.57 -56.49 83.72
CA ILE A 379 59.69 -57.93 83.96
C ILE A 379 60.86 -58.52 83.17
N LYS A 380 61.11 -58.08 81.95
CA LYS A 380 62.20 -58.58 81.12
C LYS A 380 63.57 -58.26 81.70
N GLY A 381 63.78 -57.10 82.37
CA GLY A 381 65.02 -56.68 83.00
C GLY A 381 65.42 -57.67 84.07
N PRO A 382 64.64 -57.98 85.14
CA PRO A 382 65.01 -58.92 86.16
C PRO A 382 65.13 -60.35 85.63
N ILE A 383 64.33 -60.77 84.65
CA ILE A 383 64.47 -62.08 84.02
C ILE A 383 65.82 -62.22 83.27
N HIS A 384 66.25 -61.15 82.59
CA HIS A 384 67.51 -61.15 81.89
C HIS A 384 68.69 -61.14 82.89
N GLU A 385 68.64 -60.45 84.00
CA GLU A 385 69.57 -60.50 85.06
C GLU A 385 69.58 -61.88 85.75
N LEU A 386 68.47 -62.55 85.94
CA LEU A 386 68.40 -63.91 86.47
C LEU A 386 69.02 -64.92 85.52
N LYS A 387 68.85 -64.75 84.19
CA LYS A 387 69.41 -65.64 83.19
C LYS A 387 70.91 -65.48 83.05
N GLU A 388 71.46 -64.25 83.16
CA GLU A 388 72.88 -64.00 83.17
C GLU A 388 73.55 -64.55 84.46
N ARG A 389 72.84 -64.62 85.61
CA ARG A 389 73.34 -65.24 86.83
C ARG A 389 73.36 -66.77 86.80
N GLU A 390 72.48 -67.42 86.01
CA GLU A 390 72.44 -68.85 85.80
C GLU A 390 73.56 -69.34 84.86
N GLU A 391 74.11 -68.48 83.96
CA GLU A 391 75.21 -68.82 83.06
C GLU A 391 76.57 -68.63 83.71
N LEU A 392 76.61 -68.15 84.99
CA LEU A 392 77.83 -67.87 85.73
C LEU A 392 78.02 -68.77 86.96
N SER A 393 77.25 -69.86 87.07
CA SER A 393 77.44 -70.85 88.17
C SER A 393 77.99 -72.22 87.72
#